data_9aae6df58c3ffb61df342d95694184a3
#
_entry.id   9aae6df58c3ffb61df342d95694184a3
#
_cell.length_a   1.000
_cell.length_b   1.000
_cell.length_c   1.000
_cell.angle_alpha   90.00
_cell.angle_beta   90.00
_cell.angle_gamma   90.00
#
_symmetry.space_group_name_H-M   'P 1'
#
loop_
_entity.id
_entity.type
_entity.pdbx_description
1 polymer ?
#
loop_
_entity_poly.entity_id
_entity_poly.type
_entity_poly.pdbx_seq_one_letter_code
_entity_poly.pdbx_strand_id
1 'polypeptide(L)'
;FDKAGNLFGTENSGDRDDSEELNLLIEGKHYGFPWLMGGNDTPMQFVGYNVEEDPYVSTSSTAYRGGFFYNDPNYPSPPDSINFVEGLINIGPDADRKRESDGNIYDASDNGLEIRTFTSHRSPLGLVFDTTSSLGGDYTNDGFVLGWTGSDHSGLLSRLSNQGKDMFHLSFIPDEKETFKVSVKRIATGFKNPIDAVIVDNKIYVMEYTGGWINNGSVGIYELTFPLSSTSLDFVSGPPSGISLYQNYPNPFNPTTKIQYELPISTEVNLSIYNGIGHKISELVNGEQRAGIHTVIYDAQNSSSGIYYYRLETPFSISIKKMILIK
;
A
#
# COMPACT_ATOMS: atom_id res chain seq x y z
N PHE A 1 5.71 -7.99 -16.19
CA PHE A 1 6.08 -9.25 -15.52
C PHE A 1 6.90 -8.94 -14.29
N ASP A 2 6.63 -9.68 -13.18
CA ASP A 2 7.54 -9.69 -12.05
C ASP A 2 8.77 -10.58 -12.34
N LYS A 3 9.68 -10.68 -11.38
CA LYS A 3 10.89 -11.52 -11.51
C LYS A 3 10.59 -13.02 -11.58
N ALA A 4 9.49 -13.47 -11.02
CA ALA A 4 9.06 -14.88 -11.07
C ALA A 4 8.36 -15.24 -12.39
N GLY A 5 8.08 -14.26 -13.24
CA GLY A 5 7.39 -14.41 -14.52
C GLY A 5 5.86 -14.31 -14.41
N ASN A 6 5.33 -13.86 -13.29
CA ASN A 6 3.90 -13.55 -13.17
C ASN A 6 3.57 -12.30 -13.96
N LEU A 7 2.47 -12.33 -14.70
CA LEU A 7 1.99 -11.19 -15.47
C LEU A 7 0.94 -10.44 -14.65
N PHE A 8 1.15 -9.14 -14.47
CA PHE A 8 0.21 -8.25 -13.80
C PHE A 8 -0.31 -7.19 -14.77
N GLY A 9 -1.52 -6.70 -14.51
CA GLY A 9 -2.14 -5.60 -15.23
C GLY A 9 -2.93 -4.71 -14.29
N THR A 10 -2.93 -3.41 -14.55
CA THR A 10 -3.80 -2.46 -13.86
C THR A 10 -5.05 -2.19 -14.68
N GLU A 11 -6.18 -2.03 -14.00
CA GLU A 11 -7.46 -1.72 -14.61
C GLU A 11 -8.01 -0.43 -14.00
N ASN A 12 -8.46 0.47 -14.88
CA ASN A 12 -8.96 1.79 -14.52
C ASN A 12 -10.49 1.76 -14.46
N SER A 13 -11.07 2.18 -13.35
CA SER A 13 -12.53 2.30 -13.21
C SER A 13 -13.08 3.50 -14.03
N GLY A 14 -14.38 3.46 -14.30
CA GLY A 14 -15.10 4.61 -14.86
C GLY A 14 -15.32 5.72 -13.83
N ASP A 15 -16.28 6.64 -14.13
CA ASP A 15 -16.61 7.76 -13.25
C ASP A 15 -17.51 7.37 -12.04
N ARG A 16 -17.68 6.06 -11.77
CA ARG A 16 -18.28 5.50 -10.54
C ARG A 16 -17.18 5.23 -9.53
N ASP A 17 -17.48 5.36 -8.23
CA ASP A 17 -16.48 5.17 -7.16
C ASP A 17 -16.11 3.68 -6.92
N ASP A 18 -16.06 2.87 -7.98
CA ASP A 18 -15.56 1.50 -7.93
C ASP A 18 -14.03 1.49 -7.83
N SER A 19 -13.48 0.61 -7.02
CA SER A 19 -12.03 0.49 -6.87
C SER A 19 -11.35 0.17 -8.19
N GLU A 20 -10.15 0.67 -8.37
CA GLU A 20 -9.30 0.33 -9.51
C GLU A 20 -8.42 -0.86 -9.17
N GLU A 21 -8.15 -1.73 -10.13
CA GLU A 21 -7.61 -3.05 -9.84
C GLU A 21 -6.16 -3.21 -10.28
N LEU A 22 -5.43 -4.00 -9.52
CA LEU A 22 -4.22 -4.70 -9.94
C LEU A 22 -4.54 -6.18 -10.02
N ASN A 23 -4.49 -6.72 -11.21
CA ASN A 23 -4.83 -8.10 -11.52
C ASN A 23 -3.58 -8.95 -11.76
N LEU A 24 -3.51 -10.12 -11.15
CA LEU A 24 -2.60 -11.18 -11.59
C LEU A 24 -3.24 -11.88 -12.81
N LEU A 25 -2.65 -11.69 -13.97
CA LEU A 25 -3.23 -12.18 -15.23
C LEU A 25 -2.90 -13.66 -15.46
N ILE A 26 -3.92 -14.50 -15.44
CA ILE A 26 -3.85 -15.96 -15.61
C ILE A 26 -4.54 -16.32 -16.91
N GLU A 27 -3.91 -17.17 -17.74
CA GLU A 27 -4.47 -17.62 -19.00
C GLU A 27 -5.86 -18.24 -18.84
N GLY A 28 -6.80 -17.83 -19.68
CA GLY A 28 -8.17 -18.33 -19.70
C GLY A 28 -9.09 -17.81 -18.61
N LYS A 29 -8.65 -16.84 -17.80
CA LYS A 29 -9.47 -16.18 -16.78
C LYS A 29 -10.12 -14.90 -17.30
N HIS A 30 -11.23 -14.52 -16.66
CA HIS A 30 -11.98 -13.31 -16.94
C HIS A 30 -12.00 -12.42 -15.70
N TYR A 31 -11.70 -11.13 -15.87
CA TYR A 31 -11.48 -10.17 -14.78
C TYR A 31 -12.68 -9.23 -14.53
N GLY A 32 -13.86 -9.65 -14.88
CA GLY A 32 -15.13 -9.04 -14.49
C GLY A 32 -15.71 -8.07 -15.50
N PHE A 33 -14.95 -7.14 -16.03
CA PHE A 33 -15.50 -6.11 -16.93
C PHE A 33 -16.18 -6.72 -18.17
N PRO A 34 -17.42 -6.28 -18.54
CA PRO A 34 -18.13 -5.11 -18.05
C PRO A 34 -19.09 -5.37 -16.87
N TRP A 35 -19.17 -6.57 -16.31
CA TRP A 35 -20.18 -6.95 -15.31
C TRP A 35 -19.75 -6.67 -13.86
N LEU A 36 -18.45 -6.72 -13.60
CA LEU A 36 -17.83 -6.53 -12.28
C LEU A 36 -16.66 -5.56 -12.41
N MET A 37 -16.48 -4.68 -11.42
CA MET A 37 -15.35 -3.77 -11.32
C MET A 37 -15.10 -3.43 -9.85
N GLY A 38 -13.86 -3.57 -9.41
CA GLY A 38 -13.45 -3.21 -8.05
C GLY A 38 -14.19 -3.95 -6.94
N GLY A 39 -14.63 -5.19 -7.20
CA GLY A 39 -15.42 -5.99 -6.29
C GLY A 39 -16.91 -5.64 -6.28
N ASN A 40 -17.38 -4.75 -7.15
CA ASN A 40 -18.78 -4.36 -7.25
C ASN A 40 -19.39 -4.76 -8.59
N ASP A 41 -20.64 -5.20 -8.56
CA ASP A 41 -21.42 -5.39 -9.78
C ASP A 41 -21.63 -4.05 -10.49
N THR A 42 -21.48 -4.05 -11.81
CA THR A 42 -21.83 -2.91 -12.64
C THR A 42 -23.35 -2.73 -12.66
N PRO A 43 -23.90 -1.64 -12.10
CA PRO A 43 -25.33 -1.57 -11.84
C PRO A 43 -26.20 -1.45 -13.09
N MET A 44 -25.63 -1.02 -14.21
CA MET A 44 -26.35 -0.89 -15.49
C MET A 44 -26.91 -2.21 -16.02
N GLN A 45 -26.43 -3.34 -15.54
CA GLN A 45 -26.98 -4.66 -15.86
C GLN A 45 -28.31 -4.98 -15.17
N PHE A 46 -28.68 -4.23 -14.13
CA PHE A 46 -29.87 -4.51 -13.33
C PHE A 46 -31.09 -3.72 -13.78
N VAL A 47 -32.21 -4.42 -13.96
CA VAL A 47 -33.50 -3.77 -14.25
C VAL A 47 -33.90 -2.87 -13.08
N GLY A 48 -34.22 -1.62 -13.39
CA GLY A 48 -34.65 -0.63 -12.39
C GLY A 48 -33.49 0.12 -11.71
N TYR A 49 -32.27 -0.02 -12.20
CA TYR A 49 -31.17 0.83 -11.73
C TYR A 49 -31.53 2.32 -11.84
N ASN A 50 -31.37 3.02 -10.73
CA ASN A 50 -31.60 4.44 -10.62
C ASN A 50 -30.34 5.15 -10.16
N VAL A 51 -29.71 5.89 -11.05
CA VAL A 51 -28.44 6.60 -10.78
C VAL A 51 -28.56 7.64 -9.66
N GLU A 52 -29.73 8.22 -9.45
CA GLU A 52 -29.97 9.21 -8.38
C GLU A 52 -29.86 8.60 -6.98
N GLU A 53 -30.01 7.28 -6.88
CA GLU A 53 -29.94 6.52 -5.64
C GLU A 53 -28.58 5.82 -5.47
N ASP A 54 -27.69 5.89 -6.47
CA ASP A 54 -26.39 5.25 -6.43
C ASP A 54 -25.37 6.10 -5.64
N PRO A 55 -24.96 5.70 -4.43
CA PRO A 55 -24.04 6.47 -3.61
C PRO A 55 -22.63 6.56 -4.21
N TYR A 56 -22.30 5.67 -5.14
CA TYR A 56 -20.99 5.62 -5.81
C TYR A 56 -20.87 6.60 -6.98
N VAL A 57 -21.98 7.17 -7.46
CA VAL A 57 -21.97 8.10 -8.60
C VAL A 57 -21.93 9.55 -8.12
N SER A 58 -21.03 10.34 -8.69
CA SER A 58 -21.02 11.79 -8.46
C SER A 58 -21.90 12.50 -9.48
N THR A 59 -22.89 13.23 -9.01
CA THR A 59 -23.74 14.10 -9.85
C THR A 59 -22.95 15.25 -10.52
N SER A 60 -21.74 15.52 -10.05
CA SER A 60 -20.83 16.50 -10.66
C SER A 60 -19.91 15.89 -11.73
N SER A 61 -19.89 14.57 -11.89
CA SER A 61 -19.04 13.91 -12.89
C SER A 61 -19.52 14.21 -14.32
N THR A 62 -18.59 14.13 -15.26
CA THR A 62 -18.90 14.28 -16.67
C THR A 62 -19.77 13.12 -17.16
N ALA A 63 -19.53 11.91 -16.66
CA ALA A 63 -20.31 10.74 -17.03
C ALA A 63 -21.76 10.84 -16.57
N TYR A 64 -22.00 11.30 -15.31
CA TYR A 64 -23.36 11.57 -14.84
C TYR A 64 -24.07 12.60 -15.73
N ARG A 65 -23.46 13.76 -15.94
CA ARG A 65 -24.02 14.84 -16.76
C ARG A 65 -24.20 14.46 -18.22
N GLY A 66 -23.40 13.53 -18.72
CA GLY A 66 -23.51 12.97 -20.07
C GLY A 66 -24.56 11.87 -20.20
N GLY A 67 -25.19 11.45 -19.07
CA GLY A 67 -26.20 10.41 -19.06
C GLY A 67 -25.64 9.00 -19.31
N PHE A 68 -24.38 8.74 -18.93
CA PHE A 68 -23.75 7.44 -19.16
C PHE A 68 -24.18 6.37 -18.15
N PHE A 69 -24.77 6.77 -17.02
CA PHE A 69 -25.30 5.85 -16.02
C PHE A 69 -26.81 5.70 -16.17
N TYR A 70 -27.25 4.60 -16.71
CA TYR A 70 -28.66 4.28 -16.94
C TYR A 70 -28.87 2.76 -16.92
N ASN A 71 -30.10 2.33 -16.71
CA ASN A 71 -30.46 0.93 -16.93
C ASN A 71 -30.43 0.66 -18.45
N ASP A 72 -29.55 -0.24 -18.86
CA ASP A 72 -29.49 -0.67 -20.27
C ASP A 72 -30.22 -2.01 -20.43
N PRO A 73 -31.42 -2.02 -21.03
CA PRO A 73 -32.17 -3.25 -21.24
C PRO A 73 -31.48 -4.23 -22.21
N ASN A 74 -30.47 -3.77 -22.92
CA ASN A 74 -29.67 -4.59 -23.83
C ASN A 74 -28.30 -4.94 -23.24
N TYR A 75 -28.07 -4.66 -21.96
CA TYR A 75 -26.79 -5.01 -21.32
C TYR A 75 -26.56 -6.51 -21.44
N PRO A 76 -25.39 -6.95 -21.90
CA PRO A 76 -25.14 -8.37 -22.11
C PRO A 76 -25.18 -9.11 -20.77
N SER A 77 -25.81 -10.27 -20.75
CA SER A 77 -25.74 -11.14 -19.58
C SER A 77 -24.31 -11.66 -19.39
N PRO A 78 -23.85 -11.82 -18.16
CA PRO A 78 -22.56 -12.47 -17.93
C PRO A 78 -22.58 -13.89 -18.50
N PRO A 79 -21.47 -14.37 -19.05
CA PRO A 79 -21.41 -15.72 -19.60
C PRO A 79 -21.71 -16.77 -18.51
N ASP A 80 -22.50 -17.78 -18.87
CA ASP A 80 -22.82 -18.90 -17.98
C ASP A 80 -21.52 -19.61 -17.52
N SER A 81 -21.43 -19.90 -16.25
CA SER A 81 -20.35 -20.70 -15.65
C SER A 81 -18.95 -20.04 -15.63
N ILE A 82 -18.83 -18.75 -15.81
CA ILE A 82 -17.58 -18.03 -15.60
C ILE A 82 -17.49 -17.56 -14.14
N ASN A 83 -16.40 -17.95 -13.47
CA ASN A 83 -15.99 -17.33 -12.21
C ASN A 83 -15.04 -16.18 -12.57
N PHE A 84 -15.43 -14.96 -12.24
CA PHE A 84 -14.55 -13.81 -12.38
C PHE A 84 -13.39 -13.88 -11.39
N VAL A 85 -12.22 -13.46 -11.83
CA VAL A 85 -11.08 -13.19 -10.96
C VAL A 85 -11.12 -11.70 -10.68
N GLU A 86 -11.06 -11.35 -9.43
CA GLU A 86 -11.05 -9.96 -8.99
C GLU A 86 -9.64 -9.47 -8.71
N GLY A 87 -9.45 -8.15 -8.70
CA GLY A 87 -8.18 -7.52 -8.38
C GLY A 87 -7.65 -7.92 -7.01
N LEU A 88 -6.34 -7.83 -6.82
CA LEU A 88 -5.68 -8.20 -5.57
C LEU A 88 -6.18 -7.34 -4.41
N ILE A 89 -6.31 -7.95 -3.23
CA ILE A 89 -6.70 -7.24 -2.01
C ILE A 89 -5.53 -6.36 -1.56
N ASN A 90 -5.78 -5.05 -1.41
CA ASN A 90 -4.86 -4.12 -0.78
C ASN A 90 -5.01 -4.21 0.74
N ILE A 91 -3.89 -4.44 1.43
CA ILE A 91 -3.83 -4.50 2.89
C ILE A 91 -3.24 -3.23 3.53
N GLY A 92 -3.19 -2.13 2.76
CA GLY A 92 -2.69 -0.83 3.20
C GLY A 92 -1.17 -0.70 3.09
N PRO A 93 -0.62 0.40 3.59
CA PRO A 93 -1.32 1.48 4.33
C PRO A 93 -1.92 2.58 3.44
N ASP A 94 -1.74 2.54 2.12
CA ASP A 94 -2.12 3.63 1.23
C ASP A 94 -2.99 3.16 0.06
N ALA A 95 -3.62 4.13 -0.64
CA ALA A 95 -4.49 3.92 -1.78
C ALA A 95 -5.69 2.99 -1.51
N ASP A 96 -6.17 2.94 -0.29
CA ASP A 96 -7.17 2.01 0.21
C ASP A 96 -8.44 2.69 0.72
N ARG A 97 -8.65 3.94 0.34
CA ARG A 97 -9.91 4.65 0.62
C ARG A 97 -10.99 4.23 -0.37
N LYS A 98 -12.10 3.78 0.16
CA LYS A 98 -13.25 3.34 -0.62
C LYS A 98 -14.54 3.94 -0.09
N ARG A 99 -15.53 4.09 -0.99
CA ARG A 99 -16.90 4.39 -0.60
C ARG A 99 -17.66 3.10 -0.36
N GLU A 100 -18.43 3.07 0.70
CA GLU A 100 -19.34 1.97 1.01
C GLU A 100 -20.78 2.31 0.64
N SER A 101 -21.64 1.31 0.64
CA SER A 101 -23.06 1.43 0.28
C SER A 101 -23.85 2.40 1.14
N ASP A 102 -23.37 2.74 2.34
CA ASP A 102 -23.94 3.78 3.22
C ASP A 102 -23.56 5.21 2.79
N GLY A 103 -22.79 5.35 1.71
CA GLY A 103 -22.30 6.61 1.17
C GLY A 103 -21.07 7.18 1.87
N ASN A 104 -20.60 6.57 2.96
CA ASN A 104 -19.42 7.00 3.69
C ASN A 104 -18.12 6.51 3.03
N ILE A 105 -17.03 7.21 3.32
CA ILE A 105 -15.68 6.86 2.85
C ILE A 105 -14.89 6.32 4.01
N TYR A 106 -14.30 5.16 3.80
CA TYR A 106 -13.48 4.46 4.77
C TYR A 106 -12.06 4.31 4.25
N ASP A 107 -11.13 4.34 5.17
CA ASP A 107 -9.78 3.80 5.02
C ASP A 107 -9.89 2.30 5.29
N ALA A 108 -9.74 1.48 4.26
CA ALA A 108 -10.13 0.07 4.34
C ALA A 108 -9.26 -0.70 5.32
N SER A 109 -7.94 -0.53 5.26
CA SER A 109 -6.99 -1.24 6.13
C SER A 109 -7.17 -0.89 7.60
N ASP A 110 -7.45 0.39 7.91
CA ASP A 110 -7.68 0.86 9.27
C ASP A 110 -9.02 0.36 9.86
N ASN A 111 -9.99 0.04 9.00
CA ASN A 111 -11.33 -0.37 9.41
C ASN A 111 -11.61 -1.86 9.24
N GLY A 112 -10.61 -2.65 8.83
CA GLY A 112 -10.76 -4.09 8.60
C GLY A 112 -11.68 -4.42 7.42
N LEU A 113 -11.78 -3.51 6.45
CA LEU A 113 -12.53 -3.67 5.22
C LEU A 113 -11.59 -4.13 4.09
N GLU A 114 -12.16 -4.77 3.08
CA GLU A 114 -11.42 -5.15 1.88
C GLU A 114 -11.63 -4.13 0.76
N ILE A 115 -10.58 -3.88 -0.01
CA ILE A 115 -10.60 -3.10 -1.24
C ILE A 115 -9.84 -3.85 -2.34
N ARG A 116 -10.40 -3.87 -3.55
CA ARG A 116 -9.77 -4.48 -4.74
C ARG A 116 -8.81 -3.50 -5.38
N THR A 117 -7.70 -3.39 -4.78
CA THR A 117 -6.41 -2.77 -4.94
C THR A 117 -6.40 -1.26 -4.67
N PHE A 118 -6.95 -0.40 -5.53
CA PHE A 118 -6.68 1.03 -5.40
C PHE A 118 -7.96 1.84 -5.18
N THR A 119 -7.83 2.93 -4.43
CA THR A 119 -8.86 3.98 -4.39
C THR A 119 -9.27 4.37 -5.80
N SER A 120 -10.58 4.46 -6.07
CA SER A 120 -11.18 4.85 -7.36
C SER A 120 -10.60 6.16 -7.91
N HIS A 121 -10.63 6.31 -9.23
CA HIS A 121 -10.23 7.52 -9.97
C HIS A 121 -8.74 7.88 -9.87
N ARG A 122 -7.89 6.96 -9.45
CA ARG A 122 -6.45 7.17 -9.39
C ARG A 122 -5.79 7.05 -10.76
N SER A 123 -6.38 6.27 -11.65
CA SER A 123 -5.83 5.93 -12.98
C SER A 123 -4.42 5.35 -12.85
N PRO A 124 -4.30 4.09 -12.38
CA PRO A 124 -3.01 3.44 -12.20
C PRO A 124 -2.33 3.19 -13.53
N LEU A 125 -1.16 3.79 -13.73
CA LEU A 125 -0.34 3.70 -14.93
C LEU A 125 1.09 3.31 -14.59
N GLY A 126 1.93 3.08 -15.61
CA GLY A 126 3.37 2.91 -15.44
C GLY A 126 3.76 1.82 -14.46
N LEU A 127 3.10 0.65 -14.51
CA LEU A 127 3.40 -0.50 -13.67
C LEU A 127 4.73 -1.13 -14.07
N VAL A 128 5.71 -1.10 -13.16
CA VAL A 128 7.04 -1.68 -13.37
C VAL A 128 7.47 -2.56 -12.20
N PHE A 129 8.35 -3.52 -12.47
CA PHE A 129 8.88 -4.46 -11.46
C PHE A 129 10.40 -4.48 -11.48
N ASP A 130 11.03 -4.58 -10.32
CA ASP A 130 12.46 -4.82 -10.19
C ASP A 130 12.80 -6.29 -10.50
N THR A 131 12.85 -6.62 -11.79
CA THR A 131 13.13 -7.98 -12.25
C THR A 131 14.61 -8.36 -12.12
N THR A 132 15.50 -7.40 -11.93
CA THR A 132 16.94 -7.58 -11.87
C THR A 132 17.51 -7.57 -10.46
N SER A 133 16.70 -7.33 -9.44
CA SER A 133 17.11 -7.11 -8.05
C SER A 133 18.07 -5.93 -7.91
N SER A 134 17.88 -4.91 -8.72
CA SER A 134 18.77 -3.74 -8.76
C SER A 134 18.42 -2.68 -7.73
N LEU A 135 17.18 -2.68 -7.27
CA LEU A 135 16.74 -1.83 -6.16
C LEU A 135 17.07 -2.51 -4.83
N GLY A 136 17.62 -1.75 -3.88
CA GLY A 136 18.07 -2.29 -2.61
C GLY A 136 16.99 -2.32 -1.51
N GLY A 137 17.25 -3.10 -0.45
CA GLY A 137 16.42 -3.15 0.74
C GLY A 137 15.03 -3.70 0.48
N ASP A 138 14.03 -3.04 1.05
CA ASP A 138 12.61 -3.43 0.98
C ASP A 138 11.99 -3.31 -0.42
N TYR A 139 12.73 -2.77 -1.39
CA TYR A 139 12.27 -2.54 -2.76
C TYR A 139 12.67 -3.65 -3.73
N THR A 140 13.51 -4.58 -3.26
CA THR A 140 14.09 -5.64 -4.10
C THR A 140 13.04 -6.62 -4.60
N ASN A 141 12.95 -6.77 -5.92
CA ASN A 141 12.02 -7.64 -6.65
C ASN A 141 10.53 -7.25 -6.54
N ASP A 142 10.23 -6.12 -5.98
CA ASP A 142 8.86 -5.62 -5.82
C ASP A 142 8.38 -4.80 -7.03
N GLY A 143 7.11 -4.42 -7.01
CA GLY A 143 6.45 -3.65 -8.05
C GLY A 143 6.31 -2.17 -7.69
N PHE A 144 6.09 -1.34 -8.71
CA PHE A 144 5.81 0.09 -8.57
C PHE A 144 4.73 0.50 -9.56
N VAL A 145 3.81 1.36 -9.12
CA VAL A 145 2.73 1.88 -9.96
C VAL A 145 2.56 3.39 -9.75
N LEU A 146 2.16 4.08 -10.80
CA LEU A 146 1.91 5.52 -10.80
C LEU A 146 0.41 5.81 -10.71
N GLY A 147 0.03 6.78 -9.87
CA GLY A 147 -1.29 7.37 -9.87
C GLY A 147 -1.30 8.63 -10.73
N TRP A 148 -1.94 8.57 -11.91
CA TRP A 148 -1.95 9.67 -12.87
C TRP A 148 -2.87 10.83 -12.44
N THR A 149 -4.07 10.50 -11.92
CA THR A 149 -5.06 11.50 -11.55
C THR A 149 -4.70 12.18 -10.24
N GLY A 150 -4.91 13.49 -10.17
CA GLY A 150 -4.80 14.27 -8.93
C GLY A 150 -6.16 14.75 -8.45
N SER A 151 -6.21 15.16 -7.20
CA SER A 151 -7.41 15.74 -6.58
C SER A 151 -7.89 17.04 -7.25
N ASP A 152 -7.03 17.69 -8.01
CA ASP A 152 -7.24 18.94 -8.70
C ASP A 152 -7.87 18.80 -10.10
N HIS A 153 -7.88 17.58 -10.65
CA HIS A 153 -8.22 17.39 -12.07
C HIS A 153 -9.72 17.23 -12.33
N SER A 154 -10.37 16.26 -11.71
CA SER A 154 -11.81 16.00 -11.88
C SER A 154 -12.63 16.25 -10.63
N GLY A 155 -11.98 16.48 -9.52
CA GLY A 155 -12.59 16.51 -8.18
C GLY A 155 -13.06 15.14 -7.68
N LEU A 156 -13.02 14.08 -8.51
CA LEU A 156 -13.49 12.74 -8.13
C LEU A 156 -12.60 12.11 -7.09
N LEU A 157 -11.28 12.13 -7.26
CA LEU A 157 -10.34 11.59 -6.28
C LEU A 157 -10.38 12.37 -4.96
N SER A 158 -10.61 13.68 -5.00
CA SER A 158 -10.73 14.50 -3.78
C SER A 158 -11.95 14.16 -2.94
N ARG A 159 -13.07 13.73 -3.57
CA ARG A 159 -14.26 13.26 -2.81
C ARG A 159 -14.00 11.98 -2.03
N LEU A 160 -12.95 11.24 -2.33
CA LEU A 160 -12.51 10.07 -1.58
C LEU A 160 -11.42 10.41 -0.56
N SER A 161 -11.20 11.71 -0.29
CA SER A 161 -10.19 12.21 0.64
C SER A 161 -8.81 11.63 0.37
N ASN A 162 -8.47 11.44 -0.91
CA ASN A 162 -7.19 10.90 -1.32
C ASN A 162 -6.43 11.86 -2.24
N GLN A 163 -5.11 11.78 -2.18
CA GLN A 163 -4.21 12.48 -3.07
C GLN A 163 -3.91 11.59 -4.28
N GLY A 164 -3.48 12.19 -5.36
CA GLY A 164 -3.00 11.48 -6.53
C GLY A 164 -1.67 12.06 -6.99
N LYS A 165 -1.31 11.79 -8.24
CA LYS A 165 -0.03 12.20 -8.85
C LYS A 165 1.15 11.71 -8.02
N ASP A 166 1.13 10.44 -7.73
CA ASP A 166 2.01 9.77 -6.80
C ASP A 166 2.57 8.46 -7.37
N MET A 167 3.52 7.88 -6.66
CA MET A 167 4.05 6.55 -6.93
C MET A 167 3.89 5.69 -5.69
N PHE A 168 3.47 4.46 -5.91
CA PHE A 168 3.37 3.44 -4.89
C PHE A 168 4.37 2.34 -5.11
N HIS A 169 4.90 1.85 -4.02
CA HIS A 169 5.60 0.59 -3.87
C HIS A 169 4.58 -0.51 -3.56
N LEU A 170 4.70 -1.63 -4.25
CA LEU A 170 3.81 -2.78 -4.17
C LEU A 170 4.59 -3.99 -3.66
N SER A 171 4.32 -4.41 -2.43
CA SER A 171 4.89 -5.64 -1.87
C SER A 171 3.87 -6.77 -1.89
N PHE A 172 4.20 -7.87 -2.53
CA PHE A 172 3.30 -9.00 -2.76
C PHE A 172 3.44 -10.04 -1.64
N ILE A 173 2.33 -10.37 -1.01
CA ILE A 173 2.26 -11.29 0.13
C ILE A 173 1.45 -12.51 -0.30
N PRO A 174 2.02 -13.73 -0.29
CA PRO A 174 1.29 -14.95 -0.60
C PRO A 174 0.08 -15.14 0.31
N ASP A 175 -1.05 -15.53 -0.25
CA ASP A 175 -2.29 -15.78 0.47
C ASP A 175 -2.93 -17.11 0.02
N GLU A 176 -3.48 -17.90 0.95
CA GLU A 176 -4.05 -19.20 0.64
C GLU A 176 -5.36 -19.12 -0.15
N LYS A 177 -6.12 -18.04 0.00
CA LYS A 177 -7.40 -17.81 -0.67
C LYS A 177 -7.24 -17.08 -1.99
N GLU A 178 -6.38 -16.08 -1.99
CA GLU A 178 -5.95 -15.29 -3.14
C GLU A 178 -4.51 -15.70 -3.44
N THR A 179 -4.09 -15.67 -4.67
CA THR A 179 -2.69 -16.01 -5.00
C THR A 179 -1.71 -15.07 -4.29
N PHE A 180 -2.09 -13.78 -4.21
CA PHE A 180 -1.39 -12.74 -3.46
C PHE A 180 -2.38 -11.74 -2.87
N LYS A 181 -1.99 -11.13 -1.76
CA LYS A 181 -2.42 -9.79 -1.33
C LYS A 181 -1.30 -8.82 -1.61
N VAL A 182 -1.62 -7.53 -1.67
CA VAL A 182 -0.61 -6.51 -1.92
C VAL A 182 -0.63 -5.45 -0.83
N SER A 183 0.54 -5.15 -0.27
CA SER A 183 0.74 -3.93 0.52
C SER A 183 1.06 -2.79 -0.43
N VAL A 184 0.31 -1.71 -0.36
CA VAL A 184 0.46 -0.53 -1.23
C VAL A 184 0.95 0.63 -0.38
N LYS A 185 2.18 1.08 -0.61
CA LYS A 185 2.81 2.16 0.15
C LYS A 185 3.22 3.30 -0.76
N ARG A 186 2.74 4.52 -0.46
CA ARG A 186 3.14 5.72 -1.19
C ARG A 186 4.59 6.08 -0.90
N ILE A 187 5.41 6.18 -1.92
CA ILE A 187 6.85 6.48 -1.80
C ILE A 187 7.26 7.80 -2.42
N ALA A 188 6.47 8.34 -3.35
CA ALA A 188 6.73 9.65 -3.93
C ALA A 188 5.42 10.38 -4.28
N THR A 189 5.45 11.70 -4.24
CA THR A 189 4.34 12.60 -4.60
C THR A 189 4.88 13.83 -5.34
N GLY A 190 3.97 14.66 -5.85
CA GLY A 190 4.34 15.94 -6.46
C GLY A 190 4.60 15.86 -7.95
N PHE A 191 4.32 14.73 -8.58
CA PHE A 191 4.26 14.62 -10.03
C PHE A 191 3.14 15.50 -10.59
N LYS A 192 3.24 15.85 -11.87
CA LYS A 192 2.17 16.59 -12.58
C LYS A 192 1.21 15.62 -13.25
N ASN A 193 1.71 14.80 -14.13
CA ASN A 193 0.94 13.78 -14.86
C ASN A 193 1.85 12.58 -15.16
N PRO A 194 2.17 11.76 -14.17
CA PRO A 194 3.07 10.63 -14.36
C PRO A 194 2.33 9.52 -15.13
N ILE A 195 2.94 9.04 -16.22
CA ILE A 195 2.28 8.08 -17.12
C ILE A 195 3.03 6.76 -17.27
N ASP A 196 4.34 6.79 -17.13
CA ASP A 196 5.15 5.59 -17.32
C ASP A 196 6.44 5.66 -16.52
N ALA A 197 7.03 4.51 -16.23
CA ALA A 197 8.27 4.40 -15.51
C ALA A 197 9.15 3.28 -16.06
N VAL A 198 10.45 3.36 -15.80
CA VAL A 198 11.41 2.29 -16.09
C VAL A 198 12.45 2.19 -14.98
N ILE A 199 12.83 0.97 -14.66
CA ILE A 199 13.90 0.70 -13.69
C ILE A 199 15.20 0.47 -14.44
N VAL A 200 16.23 1.24 -14.08
CA VAL A 200 17.60 1.10 -14.62
C VAL A 200 18.56 1.17 -13.45
N ASP A 201 19.30 0.12 -13.23
CA ASP A 201 20.17 -0.04 -12.06
C ASP A 201 19.35 0.19 -10.77
N ASN A 202 19.85 0.97 -9.82
CA ASN A 202 19.15 1.31 -8.59
C ASN A 202 18.26 2.56 -8.71
N LYS A 203 17.71 2.83 -9.87
CA LYS A 203 16.92 4.04 -10.15
C LYS A 203 15.61 3.71 -10.84
N ILE A 204 14.59 4.50 -10.53
CA ILE A 204 13.34 4.55 -11.29
C ILE A 204 13.27 5.89 -12.00
N TYR A 205 13.12 5.86 -13.31
CA TYR A 205 12.86 7.03 -14.12
C TYR A 205 11.36 7.10 -14.39
N VAL A 206 10.75 8.22 -14.01
CA VAL A 206 9.30 8.48 -14.18
C VAL A 206 9.11 9.51 -15.26
N MET A 207 8.33 9.18 -16.27
CA MET A 207 7.96 10.10 -17.35
C MET A 207 6.65 10.79 -17.06
N GLU A 208 6.61 12.12 -17.25
CA GLU A 208 5.40 12.93 -17.22
C GLU A 208 4.92 13.26 -18.64
N TYR A 209 3.61 13.36 -18.77
CA TYR A 209 2.95 13.72 -20.02
C TYR A 209 2.31 15.12 -19.96
N THR A 210 2.55 15.94 -20.99
CA THR A 210 1.75 17.15 -21.24
C THR A 210 1.20 17.08 -22.65
N GLY A 211 -0.10 17.12 -22.79
CA GLY A 211 -0.73 17.14 -24.13
C GLY A 211 -2.23 16.98 -24.08
N GLY A 212 -2.87 17.25 -25.19
CA GLY A 212 -4.32 17.16 -25.33
C GLY A 212 -5.08 18.15 -24.44
N TRP A 213 -5.97 17.61 -23.63
CA TRP A 213 -6.86 18.35 -22.72
C TRP A 213 -6.20 18.77 -21.40
N ILE A 214 -4.96 18.32 -21.15
CA ILE A 214 -4.19 18.69 -19.97
C ILE A 214 -2.92 19.40 -20.40
N ASN A 215 -2.92 20.72 -20.28
CA ASN A 215 -1.78 21.55 -20.60
C ASN A 215 -1.23 22.19 -19.31
N ASN A 216 -0.45 21.44 -18.54
CA ASN A 216 0.08 21.85 -17.24
C ASN A 216 1.55 22.32 -17.28
N GLY A 217 2.03 22.85 -18.42
CA GLY A 217 3.38 23.40 -18.52
C GLY A 217 4.45 22.36 -18.87
N SER A 218 5.66 22.57 -18.37
CA SER A 218 6.81 21.71 -18.73
C SER A 218 6.68 20.30 -18.19
N VAL A 219 6.97 19.33 -19.04
CA VAL A 219 7.18 17.92 -18.73
C VAL A 219 8.61 17.66 -18.33
N GLY A 220 8.80 16.58 -17.61
CA GLY A 220 10.12 16.10 -17.23
C GLY A 220 10.20 14.57 -17.19
N ILE A 221 11.41 14.10 -17.06
CA ILE A 221 11.70 12.77 -16.59
C ILE A 221 12.34 12.95 -15.22
N TYR A 222 11.71 12.34 -14.20
CA TYR A 222 12.22 12.36 -12.83
C TYR A 222 13.06 11.11 -12.59
N GLU A 223 14.17 11.28 -11.89
CA GLU A 223 15.02 10.20 -11.42
C GLU A 223 14.80 10.03 -9.92
N LEU A 224 14.36 8.85 -9.50
CA LEU A 224 14.30 8.42 -8.11
C LEU A 224 15.44 7.42 -7.89
N THR A 225 16.36 7.74 -6.99
CA THR A 225 17.48 6.86 -6.66
C THR A 225 17.16 6.06 -5.41
N PHE A 226 17.29 4.76 -5.49
CA PHE A 226 17.06 3.82 -4.39
C PHE A 226 18.38 3.39 -3.75
N PRO A 227 18.37 3.00 -2.46
CA PRO A 227 19.55 2.47 -1.83
C PRO A 227 20.07 1.23 -2.62
N LEU A 228 21.34 1.13 -2.82
CA LEU A 228 21.95 -0.12 -3.29
C LEU A 228 21.84 -1.16 -2.19
N SER A 229 21.67 -2.43 -2.56
CA SER A 229 21.87 -3.54 -1.63
C SER A 229 23.29 -3.43 -1.09
N SER A 230 23.43 -3.04 0.17
CA SER A 230 24.71 -2.62 0.72
C SER A 230 25.67 -3.80 0.85
N THR A 231 26.66 -3.84 -0.02
CA THR A 231 27.97 -4.43 0.27
C THR A 231 29.05 -3.37 0.54
N SER A 232 28.68 -2.09 0.66
CA SER A 232 29.62 -1.03 1.06
C SER A 232 28.90 0.18 1.65
N LEU A 233 29.53 0.71 2.70
CA LEU A 233 29.14 1.91 3.45
C LEU A 233 29.18 3.16 2.57
N ASP A 234 28.03 3.76 2.28
CA ASP A 234 27.96 5.16 1.87
C ASP A 234 26.78 5.85 2.58
N PHE A 235 27.10 6.99 3.17
CA PHE A 235 26.18 7.81 3.95
C PHE A 235 25.17 8.53 3.05
N VAL A 236 23.87 8.31 3.28
CA VAL A 236 22.79 9.09 2.67
C VAL A 236 22.15 9.99 3.73
N SER A 237 22.22 11.29 3.51
CA SER A 237 21.60 12.30 4.35
C SER A 237 20.11 12.47 3.99
N GLY A 238 19.25 11.77 4.71
CA GLY A 238 17.79 11.93 4.73
C GLY A 238 17.22 11.22 5.96
N PRO A 239 16.00 11.54 6.42
CA PRO A 239 15.44 10.83 7.57
C PRO A 239 15.28 9.34 7.22
N PRO A 240 15.74 8.43 8.09
CA PRO A 240 15.75 6.99 7.80
C PRO A 240 14.33 6.43 7.81
N SER A 241 13.94 5.83 6.69
CA SER A 241 12.77 4.97 6.64
C SER A 241 13.15 3.59 7.16
N GLY A 242 12.56 3.16 8.28
CA GLY A 242 12.60 1.76 8.65
C GLY A 242 13.36 1.37 9.92
N ILE A 243 13.27 2.16 11.03
CA ILE A 243 13.59 1.60 12.35
C ILE A 243 12.51 0.58 12.69
N SER A 244 12.89 -0.70 12.80
CA SER A 244 11.97 -1.79 13.08
C SER A 244 12.21 -2.37 14.46
N LEU A 245 11.14 -2.53 15.25
CA LEU A 245 11.14 -3.27 16.50
C LEU A 245 10.36 -4.57 16.30
N TYR A 246 11.03 -5.71 16.43
CA TYR A 246 10.40 -7.02 16.22
C TYR A 246 9.73 -7.54 17.49
N GLN A 247 8.79 -8.48 17.32
CA GLN A 247 8.18 -9.18 18.45
C GLN A 247 9.24 -10.01 19.18
N ASN A 248 9.25 -9.90 20.52
CA ASN A 248 10.17 -10.71 21.34
C ASN A 248 9.90 -12.20 21.19
N TYR A 249 10.94 -13.00 21.21
CA TYR A 249 10.81 -14.45 21.13
C TYR A 249 11.70 -15.15 22.19
N PRO A 250 11.12 -16.12 22.92
CA PRO A 250 9.72 -16.53 22.94
C PRO A 250 8.77 -15.47 23.50
N ASN A 251 7.48 -15.53 23.15
CA ASN A 251 6.39 -14.76 23.76
C ASN A 251 5.10 -15.60 23.73
N PRO A 252 4.53 -16.05 24.86
CA PRO A 252 5.00 -15.82 26.25
C PRO A 252 6.39 -16.38 26.54
N PHE A 253 7.06 -15.83 27.56
CA PHE A 253 8.42 -16.19 27.90
C PHE A 253 8.60 -16.55 29.41
N ASN A 254 9.67 -17.31 29.76
CA ASN A 254 10.01 -17.73 31.12
C ASN A 254 11.51 -18.04 31.26
N PRO A 255 12.28 -17.39 32.11
CA PRO A 255 12.15 -15.97 32.45
C PRO A 255 12.83 -15.07 31.43
N THR A 256 13.44 -15.67 30.39
CA THR A 256 14.25 -14.94 29.39
C THR A 256 13.57 -14.84 28.01
N THR A 257 13.80 -13.74 27.35
CA THR A 257 13.37 -13.54 25.96
C THR A 257 14.37 -12.69 25.19
N LYS A 258 14.37 -12.82 23.86
CA LYS A 258 15.16 -12.00 22.96
C LYS A 258 14.28 -10.89 22.37
N ILE A 259 14.76 -9.67 22.43
CA ILE A 259 14.17 -8.51 21.74
C ILE A 259 15.11 -8.16 20.59
N GLN A 260 14.57 -8.08 19.39
CA GLN A 260 15.32 -7.75 18.20
C GLN A 260 14.80 -6.43 17.62
N TYR A 261 15.70 -5.59 17.14
CA TYR A 261 15.38 -4.38 16.40
C TYR A 261 16.40 -4.15 15.29
N GLU A 262 16.01 -3.36 14.31
CA GLU A 262 16.83 -3.02 13.16
C GLU A 262 16.94 -1.51 13.01
N LEU A 263 18.15 -1.05 12.75
CA LEU A 263 18.48 0.36 12.54
C LEU A 263 19.04 0.53 11.14
N PRO A 264 18.42 1.37 10.31
CA PRO A 264 18.93 1.65 8.95
C PRO A 264 20.21 2.49 8.96
N ILE A 265 20.45 3.24 10.02
CA ILE A 265 21.64 4.07 10.23
C ILE A 265 22.11 3.98 11.67
N SER A 266 23.36 4.37 11.94
CA SER A 266 23.85 4.56 13.31
C SER A 266 23.10 5.72 13.97
N THR A 267 22.55 5.48 15.16
CA THR A 267 21.75 6.45 15.90
C THR A 267 21.75 6.19 17.39
N GLU A 268 21.39 7.20 18.15
CA GLU A 268 21.07 7.06 19.58
C GLU A 268 19.82 6.18 19.74
N VAL A 269 19.90 5.20 20.65
CA VAL A 269 18.84 4.26 20.96
C VAL A 269 18.61 4.20 22.45
N ASN A 270 17.35 4.25 22.88
CA ASN A 270 16.93 3.85 24.20
C ASN A 270 15.94 2.69 24.08
N LEU A 271 16.31 1.50 24.58
CA LEU A 271 15.42 0.35 24.68
C LEU A 271 15.12 0.10 26.15
N SER A 272 13.88 0.31 26.54
CA SER A 272 13.43 0.24 27.94
C SER A 272 12.22 -0.68 28.11
N ILE A 273 12.13 -1.32 29.29
CA ILE A 273 11.03 -2.20 29.71
C ILE A 273 10.12 -1.45 30.68
N TYR A 274 8.82 -1.63 30.49
CA TYR A 274 7.78 -1.06 31.35
C TYR A 274 6.80 -2.14 31.83
N ASN A 275 6.25 -1.99 33.02
CA ASN A 275 5.17 -2.84 33.51
C ASN A 275 3.79 -2.42 32.94
N GLY A 276 2.74 -3.20 33.27
CA GLY A 276 1.39 -2.97 32.78
C GLY A 276 0.75 -1.63 33.17
N ILE A 277 1.31 -0.92 34.15
CA ILE A 277 0.85 0.42 34.56
C ILE A 277 1.78 1.55 34.08
N GLY A 278 2.73 1.23 33.20
CA GLY A 278 3.58 2.22 32.53
C GLY A 278 4.83 2.65 33.31
N HIS A 279 5.17 1.99 34.44
CA HIS A 279 6.41 2.29 35.15
C HIS A 279 7.59 1.60 34.45
N LYS A 280 8.69 2.33 34.26
CA LYS A 280 9.95 1.81 33.72
C LYS A 280 10.56 0.84 34.70
N ILE A 281 10.82 -0.39 34.27
CA ILE A 281 11.39 -1.48 35.05
C ILE A 281 12.89 -1.63 34.81
N SER A 282 13.29 -1.51 33.56
CA SER A 282 14.67 -1.71 33.14
C SER A 282 15.00 -0.88 31.90
N GLU A 283 16.26 -0.53 31.75
CA GLU A 283 16.84 0.03 30.56
C GLU A 283 17.85 -0.97 30.02
N LEU A 284 17.60 -1.45 28.79
CA LEU A 284 18.41 -2.51 28.19
C LEU A 284 19.50 -1.96 27.28
N VAL A 285 19.21 -0.85 26.61
CA VAL A 285 20.15 -0.13 25.75
C VAL A 285 19.94 1.36 25.95
N ASN A 286 21.05 2.10 26.07
CA ASN A 286 21.02 3.56 26.11
C ASN A 286 22.34 4.09 25.54
N GLY A 287 22.30 4.62 24.33
CA GLY A 287 23.43 5.19 23.62
C GLY A 287 23.46 4.87 22.14
N GLU A 288 24.52 5.31 21.47
CA GLU A 288 24.69 5.15 20.04
C GLU A 288 24.83 3.67 19.65
N GLN A 289 24.04 3.25 18.67
CA GLN A 289 24.08 1.92 18.08
C GLN A 289 24.34 2.05 16.58
N ARG A 290 25.14 1.12 16.04
CA ARG A 290 25.44 1.09 14.59
C ARG A 290 24.22 0.66 13.77
N ALA A 291 24.21 1.00 12.49
CA ALA A 291 23.27 0.41 11.56
C ALA A 291 23.32 -1.12 11.57
N GLY A 292 22.18 -1.78 11.40
CA GLY A 292 22.05 -3.23 11.34
C GLY A 292 21.06 -3.81 12.36
N ILE A 293 21.03 -5.14 12.42
CA ILE A 293 20.14 -5.90 13.31
C ILE A 293 20.82 -6.08 14.67
N HIS A 294 20.11 -5.68 15.72
CA HIS A 294 20.51 -5.81 17.11
C HIS A 294 19.63 -6.81 17.85
N THR A 295 20.24 -7.62 18.71
CA THR A 295 19.52 -8.57 19.56
C THR A 295 19.92 -8.36 21.01
N VAL A 296 18.94 -8.12 21.87
CA VAL A 296 19.11 -7.91 23.30
C VAL A 296 18.36 -8.98 24.07
N ILE A 297 18.99 -9.58 25.05
CA ILE A 297 18.36 -10.56 25.95
C ILE A 297 17.81 -9.82 27.15
N TYR A 298 16.52 -10.02 27.43
CA TYR A 298 15.90 -9.58 28.69
C TYR A 298 15.65 -10.76 29.58
N ASP A 299 16.19 -10.68 30.83
CA ASP A 299 15.97 -11.64 31.90
C ASP A 299 15.05 -11.01 32.96
N ALA A 300 13.89 -11.61 33.12
CA ALA A 300 12.82 -11.16 34.02
C ALA A 300 12.78 -12.00 35.32
N GLN A 301 13.90 -12.60 35.78
CA GLN A 301 13.92 -13.43 36.99
C GLN A 301 13.31 -12.74 38.20
N ASN A 302 13.48 -11.43 38.35
CA ASN A 302 12.98 -10.65 39.48
C ASN A 302 11.61 -9.98 39.21
N SER A 303 10.96 -10.29 38.09
CA SER A 303 9.65 -9.73 37.73
C SER A 303 8.54 -10.75 37.98
N SER A 304 7.34 -10.31 38.31
CA SER A 304 6.14 -11.16 38.48
C SER A 304 5.56 -11.56 37.12
N SER A 305 4.86 -12.70 37.06
CA SER A 305 4.07 -13.03 35.85
C SER A 305 3.08 -11.91 35.50
N GLY A 306 2.96 -11.57 34.22
CA GLY A 306 2.11 -10.48 33.80
C GLY A 306 2.45 -9.90 32.42
N ILE A 307 1.79 -8.81 32.11
CA ILE A 307 1.99 -8.07 30.86
C ILE A 307 3.05 -7.00 31.07
N TYR A 308 3.99 -6.95 30.15
CA TYR A 308 5.05 -5.96 30.08
C TYR A 308 5.08 -5.36 28.67
N TYR A 309 5.69 -4.18 28.56
CA TYR A 309 5.93 -3.50 27.30
C TYR A 309 7.41 -3.18 27.16
N TYR A 310 7.94 -3.28 25.97
CA TYR A 310 9.26 -2.75 25.65
C TYR A 310 9.12 -1.66 24.60
N ARG A 311 9.88 -0.59 24.84
CA ARG A 311 9.86 0.64 24.04
C ARG A 311 11.23 0.90 23.49
N LEU A 312 11.33 0.97 22.17
CA LEU A 312 12.47 1.45 21.43
C LEU A 312 12.24 2.92 21.08
N GLU A 313 13.14 3.77 21.52
CA GLU A 313 13.12 5.21 21.27
C GLU A 313 14.41 5.62 20.59
N THR A 314 14.27 6.41 19.54
CA THR A 314 15.37 7.03 18.79
C THR A 314 15.00 8.49 18.52
N PRO A 315 15.92 9.35 18.04
CA PRO A 315 15.59 10.72 17.63
C PRO A 315 14.51 10.80 16.52
N PHE A 316 14.23 9.69 15.82
CA PHE A 316 13.38 9.67 14.64
C PHE A 316 12.04 8.95 14.85
N SER A 317 11.95 8.04 15.82
CA SER A 317 10.75 7.23 16.05
C SER A 317 10.67 6.65 17.45
N ILE A 318 9.44 6.31 17.85
CA ILE A 318 9.14 5.53 19.06
C ILE A 318 8.32 4.32 18.63
N SER A 319 8.79 3.12 19.00
CA SER A 319 8.08 1.87 18.78
C SER A 319 7.85 1.13 20.08
N ILE A 320 6.66 0.56 20.28
CA ILE A 320 6.30 -0.15 21.52
C ILE A 320 5.68 -1.50 21.14
N LYS A 321 6.10 -2.56 21.87
CA LYS A 321 5.47 -3.88 21.75
C LYS A 321 5.17 -4.48 23.11
N LYS A 322 4.15 -5.35 23.13
CA LYS A 322 3.70 -6.09 24.30
C LYS A 322 4.41 -7.43 24.41
N MET A 323 4.76 -7.85 25.62
CA MET A 323 5.26 -9.18 25.94
C MET A 323 4.57 -9.75 27.19
N ILE A 324 4.55 -11.08 27.31
CA ILE A 324 3.87 -11.79 28.40
C ILE A 324 4.89 -12.69 29.12
N LEU A 325 5.10 -12.42 30.40
CA LEU A 325 5.90 -13.25 31.27
C LEU A 325 5.02 -14.28 31.99
N ILE A 326 5.37 -15.54 31.91
CA ILE A 326 4.73 -16.65 32.63
C ILE A 326 5.80 -17.36 33.43
N LYS A 327 5.63 -17.38 34.74
CA LYS A 327 6.47 -18.17 35.68
C LYS A 327 5.72 -19.36 36.20
#